data_b150bb674eab97d548835b00181e1917
#
_entry.id   b150bb674eab97d548835b00181e1917
#
_cell.length_a   1.000
_cell.length_b   1.000
_cell.length_c   1.000
_cell.angle_alpha   90.00
_cell.angle_beta   90.00
_cell.angle_gamma   90.00
#
_symmetry.space_group_name_H-M   'P 1'
#
loop_
_entity.id
_entity.type
_entity.pdbx_description
1 polymer ?
#
loop_
_entity_poly.entity_id
_entity_poly.type
_entity_poly.pdbx_seq_one_letter_code
_entity_poly.pdbx_strand_id
1 'polypeptide(L)'
;MKMKKVLCSLVAGAALLALAACGSGGGSKSESSGGNSGKTEITWWAFPVFTQEKAEDGVGTYEKSIIAAFEKANPDIHVNLETIDFKSGPEKITTAIEAGTAPDVLFDAPGRIIQYGKNGKLADLNDLFTEDFVKDVNNDNIIQASKAGDHSTWR
;
A
#
# COMPACT_ATOMS: atom_id res chain seq x y z
N MET A 1 -28.93 -28.73 45.34
CA MET A 1 -29.86 -28.07 46.29
C MET A 1 -29.81 -26.57 46.08
N LYS A 2 -30.95 -25.98 45.82
CA LYS A 2 -31.34 -24.57 45.76
C LYS A 2 -31.06 -23.77 44.52
N MET A 3 -32.06 -23.82 43.62
CA MET A 3 -32.40 -22.78 42.64
C MET A 3 -32.80 -21.50 43.39
N LYS A 4 -32.39 -20.37 42.86
CA LYS A 4 -33.13 -19.11 43.06
C LYS A 4 -33.32 -18.44 41.73
N LYS A 5 -34.59 -18.43 41.29
CA LYS A 5 -35.17 -17.61 40.24
C LYS A 5 -35.43 -16.22 40.80
N VAL A 6 -35.17 -15.18 40.09
CA VAL A 6 -35.82 -13.85 40.18
C VAL A 6 -35.58 -13.20 38.80
N LEU A 7 -36.50 -13.03 38.06
CA LEU A 7 -37.75 -12.24 37.87
C LEU A 7 -37.50 -11.02 36.96
N CYS A 8 -38.31 -11.00 35.93
CA CYS A 8 -38.54 -9.97 34.91
C CYS A 8 -38.54 -8.54 35.41
N SER A 9 -38.11 -7.64 34.55
CA SER A 9 -38.77 -6.35 34.38
C SER A 9 -38.69 -5.91 32.95
N LEU A 10 -39.83 -6.01 32.28
CA LEU A 10 -40.15 -5.30 31.04
C LEU A 10 -40.24 -3.80 31.34
N VAL A 11 -39.56 -2.98 30.57
CA VAL A 11 -39.97 -1.61 30.33
C VAL A 11 -40.05 -1.39 28.83
N ALA A 12 -41.25 -1.35 28.35
CA ALA A 12 -41.64 -0.86 27.04
C ALA A 12 -41.58 0.67 27.05
N GLY A 13 -40.86 1.25 26.12
CA GLY A 13 -40.84 2.68 25.88
C GLY A 13 -40.75 2.92 24.37
N ALA A 14 -41.88 3.14 23.77
CA ALA A 14 -42.03 3.58 22.39
C ALA A 14 -41.70 5.06 22.26
N ALA A 15 -40.99 5.44 21.21
CA ALA A 15 -41.11 6.74 20.53
C ALA A 15 -40.10 6.80 19.38
N LEU A 16 -40.60 6.79 18.26
CA LEU A 16 -40.83 7.80 17.23
C LEU A 16 -39.77 7.86 16.15
N LEU A 17 -40.28 7.44 15.00
CA LEU A 17 -39.75 7.64 13.65
C LEU A 17 -39.39 9.11 13.41
N ALA A 18 -38.19 9.32 12.89
CA ALA A 18 -37.92 10.43 11.99
C ALA A 18 -37.17 9.87 10.77
N LEU A 19 -37.96 9.51 9.76
CA LEU A 19 -37.46 9.45 8.39
C LEU A 19 -37.19 10.88 7.94
N ALA A 20 -35.96 11.22 7.69
CA ALA A 20 -35.62 12.31 6.80
C ALA A 20 -34.87 11.71 5.64
N ALA A 21 -35.57 11.58 4.54
CA ALA A 21 -35.01 11.33 3.21
C ALA A 21 -34.25 12.55 2.76
N CYS A 22 -33.17 12.27 2.06
CA CYS A 22 -32.56 12.95 0.91
C CYS A 22 -31.20 12.36 0.76
N GLY A 23 -30.82 11.69 -0.28
CA GLY A 23 -30.89 12.12 -1.64
C GLY A 23 -29.47 12.32 -2.11
N SER A 24 -29.04 11.46 -3.06
CA SER A 24 -28.01 11.77 -4.06
C SER A 24 -26.54 11.85 -3.67
N GLY A 25 -25.80 10.86 -4.12
CA GLY A 25 -24.49 11.05 -4.75
C GLY A 25 -23.33 11.39 -3.82
N GLY A 26 -22.38 10.48 -3.74
CA GLY A 26 -21.10 10.86 -3.17
C GLY A 26 -20.29 9.64 -2.77
N GLY A 27 -19.26 9.36 -3.57
CA GLY A 27 -18.30 8.29 -3.33
C GLY A 27 -17.78 8.28 -1.91
N SER A 28 -17.68 7.10 -1.36
CA SER A 28 -17.02 6.85 -0.10
C SER A 28 -15.53 7.19 -0.25
N LYS A 29 -15.15 8.39 0.15
CA LYS A 29 -13.78 8.69 0.51
C LYS A 29 -13.50 7.95 1.81
N SER A 30 -12.62 6.99 1.74
CA SER A 30 -11.95 6.44 2.92
C SER A 30 -11.13 7.58 3.53
N GLU A 31 -11.61 8.15 4.61
CA GLU A 31 -10.85 9.12 5.39
C GLU A 31 -9.75 8.35 6.13
N SER A 32 -8.54 8.41 5.58
CA SER A 32 -7.32 8.12 6.31
C SER A 32 -7.11 9.24 7.32
N SER A 33 -7.39 8.95 8.57
CA SER A 33 -7.14 9.81 9.72
C SER A 33 -5.65 9.84 10.02
N GLY A 34 -5.00 10.95 9.65
CA GLY A 34 -3.60 11.20 10.00
C GLY A 34 -3.19 12.57 9.47
N GLY A 35 -3.45 13.62 10.26
CA GLY A 35 -3.25 14.99 9.83
C GLY A 35 -1.82 15.33 9.49
N ASN A 36 -1.56 15.54 8.24
CA ASN A 36 -0.52 16.42 7.76
C ASN A 36 -1.16 17.34 6.72
N SER A 37 -1.48 18.56 7.14
CA SER A 37 -2.33 19.46 6.37
C SER A 37 -1.66 19.85 5.06
N GLY A 38 -2.14 19.32 3.95
CA GLY A 38 -1.89 19.80 2.61
C GLY A 38 -0.94 19.00 1.74
N LYS A 39 -0.33 17.93 2.22
CA LYS A 39 0.55 17.08 1.40
C LYS A 39 -0.20 15.89 0.80
N THR A 40 0.23 15.45 -0.38
CA THR A 40 -0.17 14.18 -0.96
C THR A 40 0.51 13.05 -0.21
N GLU A 41 -0.28 12.12 0.34
CA GLU A 41 0.24 10.94 1.02
C GLU A 41 0.43 9.80 0.01
N ILE A 42 1.60 9.16 0.03
CA ILE A 42 1.93 7.96 -0.75
C ILE A 42 2.33 6.86 0.21
N THR A 43 1.82 5.66 -0.01
CA THR A 43 2.20 4.45 0.74
C THR A 43 3.21 3.63 -0.05
N TRP A 44 4.34 3.31 0.58
CA TRP A 44 5.37 2.47 0.00
C TRP A 44 5.58 1.22 0.86
N TRP A 45 5.32 0.05 0.28
CA TRP A 45 5.64 -1.23 0.91
C TRP A 45 6.92 -1.80 0.31
N ALA A 46 7.88 -2.15 1.17
CA ALA A 46 9.17 -2.65 0.75
C ALA A 46 9.66 -3.82 1.62
N PHE A 47 10.18 -4.86 0.96
CA PHE A 47 11.01 -5.84 1.67
C PHE A 47 12.37 -5.20 1.95
N PRO A 48 12.89 -5.27 3.18
CA PRO A 48 14.12 -4.57 3.58
C PRO A 48 15.38 -5.31 3.11
N VAL A 49 15.51 -5.51 1.80
CA VAL A 49 16.61 -6.29 1.19
C VAL A 49 17.97 -5.59 1.24
N PHE A 50 17.97 -4.25 1.38
CA PHE A 50 19.18 -3.45 1.45
C PHE A 50 19.62 -3.12 2.87
N THR A 51 18.88 -3.59 3.86
CA THR A 51 19.28 -3.45 5.26
C THR A 51 20.48 -4.36 5.52
N GLN A 52 21.62 -3.76 5.83
CA GLN A 52 22.76 -4.54 6.28
C GLN A 52 22.46 -5.03 7.71
N GLU A 53 22.80 -6.28 8.01
CA GLU A 53 22.58 -6.90 9.34
C GLU A 53 23.20 -6.11 10.50
N LYS A 54 24.13 -5.20 10.20
CA LYS A 54 24.82 -4.35 11.16
C LYS A 54 24.34 -2.89 11.16
N ALA A 55 23.22 -2.59 10.52
CA ALA A 55 22.67 -1.25 10.60
C ALA A 55 22.25 -0.96 12.04
N GLU A 56 23.05 -0.20 12.76
CA GLU A 56 22.74 0.28 14.12
C GLU A 56 21.40 1.03 14.13
N ASP A 57 20.98 1.54 12.97
CA ASP A 57 19.76 2.30 12.76
C ASP A 57 18.51 1.45 12.46
N GLY A 58 18.66 0.13 12.36
CA GLY A 58 17.56 -0.81 12.21
C GLY A 58 17.01 -1.00 10.78
N VAL A 59 15.95 -1.80 10.70
CA VAL A 59 15.27 -2.17 9.45
C VAL A 59 14.65 -0.95 8.79
N GLY A 60 14.80 -0.84 7.47
CA GLY A 60 14.20 0.24 6.67
C GLY A 60 15.03 1.53 6.63
N THR A 61 16.23 1.56 7.17
CA THR A 61 17.10 2.76 7.17
C THR A 61 17.47 3.19 5.75
N TYR A 62 17.75 2.24 4.87
CA TYR A 62 18.05 2.53 3.47
C TYR A 62 16.85 3.17 2.77
N GLU A 63 15.69 2.57 2.91
CA GLU A 63 14.42 3.05 2.35
C GLU A 63 14.10 4.46 2.88
N LYS A 64 14.27 4.71 4.17
CA LYS A 64 14.08 6.03 4.78
C LYS A 64 15.02 7.08 4.20
N SER A 65 16.25 6.70 3.86
CA SER A 65 17.20 7.63 3.21
C SER A 65 16.75 8.05 1.82
N ILE A 66 16.17 7.12 1.05
CA ILE A 66 15.56 7.40 -0.26
C ILE A 66 14.37 8.33 -0.09
N ILE A 67 13.47 8.03 0.87
CA ILE A 67 12.31 8.87 1.17
C ILE A 67 12.73 10.29 1.51
N ALA A 68 13.71 10.46 2.39
CA ALA A 68 14.19 11.78 2.78
C ALA A 68 14.72 12.59 1.58
N ALA A 69 15.43 11.94 0.64
CA ALA A 69 15.89 12.58 -0.58
C ALA A 69 14.73 12.94 -1.52
N PHE A 70 13.76 12.05 -1.65
CA PHE A 70 12.57 12.26 -2.47
C PHE A 70 11.69 13.39 -1.94
N GLU A 71 11.35 13.38 -0.66
CA GLU A 71 10.52 14.41 -0.03
C GLU A 71 11.19 15.80 -0.04
N LYS A 72 12.53 15.82 0.04
CA LYS A 72 13.29 17.08 -0.12
C LYS A 72 13.12 17.67 -1.51
N ALA A 73 13.06 16.83 -2.53
CA ALA A 73 12.84 17.25 -3.92
C ALA A 73 11.35 17.52 -4.22
N ASN A 74 10.44 16.94 -3.43
CA ASN A 74 8.98 17.00 -3.62
C ASN A 74 8.30 17.36 -2.30
N PRO A 75 8.37 18.63 -1.86
CA PRO A 75 7.94 19.04 -0.52
C PRO A 75 6.43 18.88 -0.28
N ASP A 76 5.63 18.77 -1.34
CA ASP A 76 4.18 18.58 -1.28
C ASP A 76 3.76 17.10 -1.22
N ILE A 77 4.73 16.20 -1.15
CA ILE A 77 4.48 14.75 -1.03
C ILE A 77 5.04 14.24 0.30
N HIS A 78 4.34 13.31 0.91
CA HIS A 78 4.81 12.55 2.06
C HIS A 78 4.71 11.06 1.78
N VAL A 79 5.77 10.30 2.12
CA VAL A 79 5.84 8.86 1.85
C VAL A 79 5.79 8.07 3.15
N ASN A 80 4.74 7.29 3.32
CA ASN A 80 4.55 6.37 4.42
C ASN A 80 5.18 5.02 4.07
N LEU A 81 6.32 4.71 4.69
CA LEU A 81 6.99 3.42 4.51
C LEU A 81 6.40 2.35 5.41
N GLU A 82 6.08 1.21 4.84
CA GLU A 82 5.87 -0.03 5.56
C GLU A 82 6.91 -1.07 5.13
N THR A 83 7.73 -1.53 6.07
CA THR A 83 8.65 -2.65 5.83
C THR A 83 7.90 -3.97 5.95
N ILE A 84 8.03 -4.81 4.94
CA ILE A 84 7.31 -6.07 4.81
C ILE A 84 8.18 -7.22 5.30
N ASP A 85 7.62 -8.06 6.16
CA ASP A 85 8.28 -9.27 6.65
C ASP A 85 8.39 -10.34 5.55
N PHE A 86 9.55 -11.01 5.44
CA PHE A 86 9.80 -11.98 4.37
C PHE A 86 8.93 -13.23 4.44
N LYS A 87 8.46 -13.61 5.61
CA LYS A 87 7.66 -14.83 5.81
C LYS A 87 6.19 -14.61 5.52
N SER A 88 5.60 -13.56 6.07
CA SER A 88 4.17 -13.25 5.97
C SER A 88 3.84 -12.24 4.86
N GLY A 89 4.84 -11.51 4.39
CA GLY A 89 4.68 -10.44 3.42
C GLY A 89 4.05 -10.85 2.10
N PRO A 90 4.45 -11.97 1.48
CA PRO A 90 3.86 -12.40 0.21
C PRO A 90 2.35 -12.60 0.29
N GLU A 91 1.86 -13.19 1.38
CA GLU A 91 0.42 -13.38 1.62
C GLU A 91 -0.29 -12.06 1.88
N LYS A 92 0.30 -11.18 2.70
CA LYS A 92 -0.22 -9.84 2.96
C LYS A 92 -0.40 -9.04 1.67
N ILE A 93 0.63 -9.01 0.81
CA ILE A 93 0.60 -8.27 -0.45
C ILE A 93 -0.48 -8.83 -1.37
N THR A 94 -0.53 -10.16 -1.55
CA THR A 94 -1.54 -10.80 -2.40
C THR A 94 -2.95 -10.45 -1.91
N THR A 95 -3.20 -10.57 -0.61
CA THR A 95 -4.49 -10.25 0.00
C THR A 95 -4.86 -8.77 -0.21
N ALA A 96 -3.92 -7.86 -0.03
CA ALA A 96 -4.16 -6.44 -0.22
C ALA A 96 -4.46 -6.07 -1.68
N ILE A 97 -3.74 -6.68 -2.63
CA ILE A 97 -3.98 -6.51 -4.07
C ILE A 97 -5.40 -7.01 -4.44
N GLU A 98 -5.80 -8.15 -3.92
CA GLU A 98 -7.12 -8.73 -4.18
C GLU A 98 -8.25 -7.91 -3.55
N ALA A 99 -8.00 -7.35 -2.37
CA ALA A 99 -8.94 -6.50 -1.66
C ALA A 99 -9.01 -5.05 -2.21
N GLY A 100 -8.12 -4.67 -3.12
CA GLY A 100 -8.03 -3.28 -3.61
C GLY A 100 -7.47 -2.29 -2.58
N THR A 101 -6.70 -2.78 -1.60
CA THR A 101 -6.06 -2.00 -0.54
C THR A 101 -4.53 -2.06 -0.62
N ALA A 102 -4.01 -2.36 -1.80
CA ALA A 102 -2.58 -2.38 -2.06
C ALA A 102 -1.95 -0.98 -1.88
N PRO A 103 -0.64 -0.90 -1.58
CA PRO A 103 0.07 0.37 -1.50
C PRO A 103 0.18 1.04 -2.87
N ASP A 104 0.50 2.33 -2.88
CA ASP A 104 0.77 3.08 -4.11
C ASP A 104 2.06 2.61 -4.79
N VAL A 105 3.07 2.27 -3.99
CA VAL A 105 4.35 1.74 -4.44
C VAL A 105 4.67 0.43 -3.73
N LEU A 106 5.06 -0.59 -4.49
CA LEU A 106 5.47 -1.90 -3.99
C LEU A 106 6.87 -2.26 -4.48
N PHE A 107 7.79 -2.52 -3.55
CA PHE A 107 9.07 -3.14 -3.86
C PHE A 107 9.07 -4.60 -3.40
N ASP A 108 9.13 -5.53 -4.34
CA ASP A 108 9.08 -6.97 -4.09
C ASP A 108 10.00 -7.74 -5.06
N ALA A 109 10.13 -9.05 -4.86
CA ALA A 109 10.94 -9.90 -5.72
C ALA A 109 10.41 -9.91 -7.18
N PRO A 110 11.30 -9.84 -8.18
CA PRO A 110 10.91 -9.74 -9.59
C PRO A 110 9.88 -10.78 -10.04
N GLY A 111 10.01 -12.03 -9.57
CA GLY A 111 9.08 -13.11 -9.95
C GLY A 111 7.63 -12.83 -9.52
N ARG A 112 7.41 -12.25 -8.34
CA ARG A 112 6.06 -11.89 -7.88
C ARG A 112 5.53 -10.65 -8.59
N ILE A 113 6.35 -9.62 -8.75
CA ILE A 113 5.98 -8.40 -9.48
C ILE A 113 5.51 -8.73 -10.90
N ILE A 114 6.24 -9.57 -11.62
CA ILE A 114 5.87 -10.01 -12.96
C ILE A 114 4.51 -10.73 -12.97
N GLN A 115 4.22 -11.56 -11.97
CA GLN A 115 2.91 -12.22 -11.87
C GLN A 115 1.78 -11.23 -11.62
N TYR A 116 1.97 -10.26 -10.73
CA TYR A 116 0.97 -9.20 -10.51
C TYR A 116 0.76 -8.37 -11.77
N GLY A 117 1.83 -8.03 -12.50
CA GLY A 117 1.75 -7.33 -13.77
C GLY A 117 0.98 -8.11 -14.84
N LYS A 118 1.29 -9.40 -15.03
CA LYS A 118 0.56 -10.28 -15.97
C LYS A 118 -0.93 -10.39 -15.66
N ASN A 119 -1.29 -10.27 -14.39
CA ASN A 119 -2.68 -10.27 -13.94
C ASN A 119 -3.35 -8.87 -13.99
N GLY A 120 -2.69 -7.87 -14.58
CA GLY A 120 -3.23 -6.51 -14.70
C GLY A 120 -3.39 -5.78 -13.36
N LYS A 121 -2.63 -6.16 -12.36
CA LYS A 121 -2.71 -5.58 -11.00
C LYS A 121 -1.73 -4.44 -10.76
N LEU A 122 -0.84 -4.20 -11.70
CA LEU A 122 0.17 -3.14 -11.63
C LEU A 122 -0.02 -2.13 -12.76
N ALA A 123 0.39 -0.90 -12.51
CA ALA A 123 0.46 0.10 -13.56
C ALA A 123 1.63 -0.23 -14.51
N ASP A 124 1.46 0.14 -15.76
CA ASP A 124 2.52 0.12 -16.75
C ASP A 124 3.48 1.30 -16.51
N LEU A 125 4.76 1.02 -16.51
CA LEU A 125 5.82 2.01 -16.31
C LEU A 125 6.68 2.20 -17.56
N ASN A 126 6.19 1.83 -18.75
CA ASN A 126 6.95 1.98 -20.00
C ASN A 126 7.46 3.40 -20.21
N ASP A 127 6.68 4.42 -19.79
CA ASP A 127 7.07 5.82 -19.93
C ASP A 127 8.32 6.21 -19.14
N LEU A 128 8.69 5.43 -18.13
CA LEU A 128 9.91 5.63 -17.34
C LEU A 128 11.16 5.02 -18.02
N PHE A 129 10.96 4.14 -19.00
CA PHE A 129 12.05 3.48 -19.74
C PHE A 129 12.48 4.33 -20.94
N THR A 130 12.90 5.56 -20.65
CA THR A 130 13.46 6.48 -21.66
C THR A 130 14.76 5.94 -22.21
N GLU A 131 15.19 6.44 -23.38
CA GLU A 131 16.49 6.07 -23.97
C GLU A 131 17.65 6.34 -23.01
N ASP A 132 17.61 7.46 -22.29
CA ASP A 132 18.63 7.81 -21.30
C ASP A 132 18.64 6.84 -20.12
N PHE A 133 17.47 6.47 -19.58
CA PHE A 133 17.36 5.48 -18.52
C PHE A 133 17.91 4.12 -18.95
N VAL A 134 17.52 3.63 -20.14
CA VAL A 134 18.00 2.34 -20.67
C VAL A 134 19.52 2.37 -20.88
N LYS A 135 20.05 3.49 -21.35
CA LYS A 135 21.48 3.69 -21.52
C LYS A 135 22.23 3.71 -20.19
N ASP A 136 21.67 4.35 -19.16
CA ASP A 136 22.26 4.39 -17.82
C ASP A 136 22.28 3.02 -17.15
N VAL A 137 21.20 2.25 -17.29
CA VAL A 137 21.14 0.86 -16.81
C VAL A 137 22.20 0.00 -17.51
N ASN A 138 22.48 0.26 -18.77
CA ASN A 138 23.50 -0.41 -19.60
C ASN A 138 23.50 -1.95 -19.47
N ASN A 139 22.31 -2.55 -19.32
CA ASN A 139 22.15 -3.99 -19.16
C ASN A 139 20.79 -4.46 -19.70
N ASP A 140 20.79 -4.94 -20.93
CA ASP A 140 19.57 -5.41 -21.60
C ASP A 140 18.89 -6.56 -20.86
N ASN A 141 19.66 -7.43 -20.19
CA ASN A 141 19.07 -8.54 -19.42
C ASN A 141 18.24 -8.04 -18.24
N ILE A 142 18.69 -6.97 -17.57
CA ILE A 142 17.93 -6.36 -16.48
C ILE A 142 16.64 -5.75 -17.05
N ILE A 143 16.72 -5.02 -18.14
CA ILE A 143 15.57 -4.42 -18.82
C ILE A 143 14.57 -5.51 -19.24
N GLN A 144 15.04 -6.59 -19.87
CA GLN A 144 14.16 -7.69 -20.27
C GLN A 144 13.54 -8.44 -19.07
N ALA A 145 14.32 -8.65 -18.01
CA ALA A 145 13.84 -9.30 -16.80
C ALA A 145 12.79 -8.47 -16.05
N SER A 146 12.69 -7.17 -16.33
CA SER A 146 11.71 -6.28 -15.73
C SER A 146 10.36 -6.27 -16.45
N LYS A 147 10.22 -6.98 -17.56
CA LYS A 147 9.00 -6.98 -18.36
C LYS A 147 8.01 -8.08 -17.96
N ALA A 148 6.72 -7.75 -17.97
CA ALA A 148 5.63 -8.70 -17.91
C ALA A 148 4.91 -8.73 -19.27
N GLY A 149 5.37 -9.60 -20.18
CA GLY A 149 4.96 -9.55 -21.59
C GLY A 149 5.64 -8.37 -22.30
N ASP A 150 4.83 -7.55 -22.97
CA ASP A 150 5.31 -6.35 -23.70
C ASP A 150 5.39 -5.10 -22.80
N HIS A 151 5.01 -5.22 -21.53
CA HIS A 151 4.94 -4.10 -20.58
C HIS A 151 6.05 -4.17 -19.54
N SER A 152 6.56 -3.01 -19.15
CA SER A 152 7.48 -2.87 -18.03
C SER A 152 6.67 -2.65 -16.75
N THR A 153 6.78 -3.58 -15.80
CA THR A 153 5.99 -3.53 -14.57
C THR A 153 6.89 -3.35 -13.36
N TRP A 154 6.98 -2.12 -12.89
CA TRP A 154 7.55 -1.78 -11.60
C TRP A 154 6.57 -0.87 -10.87
N ARG A 155 6.06 -1.33 -9.76
CA ARG A 155 5.27 -0.51 -8.86
C ARG A 155 5.91 -0.48 -7.49
#